data_e57705c67695f0c087859118adc87281
#
_entry.id   e57705c67695f0c087859118adc87281
#
_cell.length_a   1.000
_cell.length_b   1.000
_cell.length_c   1.000
_cell.angle_alpha   90.00
_cell.angle_beta   90.00
_cell.angle_gamma   90.00
#
_symmetry.space_group_name_H-M   'P 1'
#
loop_
_entity.id
_entity.type
_entity.pdbx_description
1 polymer ?
#
loop_
_entity_poly.entity_id
_entity_poly.type
_entity_poly.pdbx_seq_one_letter_code
_entity_poly.pdbx_strand_id
1 'polypeptide(L)'
;VVYFTATFPYVMLLVLLIRGLTLPGALQGIVFYLYPEPARLFDPQVWMEAGAQIFFSYALGTASLTVLGSYNKYNNNCYRDSLWLCLLNSGTSVVAGFAVFSVLGFMAQKQGVPIDEVAESGPGLAFIAYPQAVAMMPCPQLWAACFFIMIILLGLDTQFVAMEVFMTSVMDLYPMVLRKAQRREIFLLLFCLFCFFSQLVM
;
A
#
# COMPACT_ATOMS: atom_id res chain seq x y z
N VAL A 1 -2.44 -5.44 -19.16
CA VAL A 1 -3.12 -4.97 -17.92
C VAL A 1 -2.13 -4.94 -16.77
N VAL A 2 -1.49 -6.08 -16.41
CA VAL A 2 -0.60 -6.21 -15.24
C VAL A 2 0.53 -5.17 -15.22
N TYR A 3 1.22 -4.93 -16.33
CA TYR A 3 2.27 -3.90 -16.37
C TYR A 3 1.72 -2.49 -16.11
N PHE A 4 0.52 -2.20 -16.55
CA PHE A 4 -0.12 -0.91 -16.31
C PHE A 4 -0.50 -0.75 -14.83
N THR A 5 -1.17 -1.74 -14.25
CA THR A 5 -1.58 -1.70 -12.83
C THR A 5 -0.39 -1.64 -11.88
N ALA A 6 0.72 -2.31 -12.23
CA ALA A 6 1.93 -2.30 -11.41
C ALA A 6 2.76 -0.99 -11.55
N THR A 7 2.86 -0.42 -12.76
CA THR A 7 3.72 0.77 -12.98
C THR A 7 3.02 2.10 -12.74
N PHE A 8 1.72 2.17 -13.00
CA PHE A 8 0.95 3.41 -12.85
C PHE A 8 1.02 4.01 -11.44
N PRO A 9 0.87 3.25 -10.34
CA PRO A 9 0.99 3.81 -9.00
C PRO A 9 2.35 4.44 -8.72
N TYR A 10 3.44 3.86 -9.21
CA TYR A 10 4.78 4.44 -9.05
C TYR A 10 4.94 5.75 -9.80
N VAL A 11 4.43 5.83 -11.02
CA VAL A 11 4.44 7.07 -11.82
C VAL A 11 3.63 8.15 -11.09
N MET A 12 2.44 7.81 -10.61
CA MET A 12 1.59 8.75 -9.89
C MET A 12 2.21 9.20 -8.57
N LEU A 13 2.87 8.28 -7.85
CA LEU A 13 3.61 8.61 -6.63
C LEU A 13 4.73 9.61 -6.91
N LEU A 14 5.49 9.42 -7.98
CA LEU A 14 6.54 10.36 -8.39
C LEU A 14 5.96 11.74 -8.78
N VAL A 15 4.87 11.76 -9.52
CA VAL A 15 4.17 13.01 -9.88
C VAL A 15 3.68 13.75 -8.63
N LEU A 16 3.07 13.04 -7.69
CA LEU A 16 2.62 13.60 -6.41
C LEU A 16 3.79 14.07 -5.56
N LEU A 17 4.92 13.34 -5.55
CA LEU A 17 6.13 13.76 -4.85
C LEU A 17 6.68 15.07 -5.44
N ILE A 18 6.87 15.14 -6.75
CA ILE A 18 7.37 16.35 -7.42
C ILE A 18 6.44 17.53 -7.13
N ARG A 19 5.13 17.29 -7.21
CA ARG A 19 4.14 18.34 -6.91
C ARG A 19 4.18 18.74 -5.43
N GLY A 20 4.23 17.78 -4.52
CA GLY A 20 4.32 18.01 -3.08
C GLY A 20 5.54 18.87 -2.72
N LEU A 21 6.71 18.56 -3.29
CA LEU A 21 7.95 19.31 -3.05
C LEU A 21 7.90 20.76 -3.55
N THR A 22 7.09 21.06 -4.56
CA THR A 22 6.93 22.45 -5.09
C THR A 22 5.96 23.29 -4.28
N LEU A 23 5.26 22.72 -3.32
CA LEU A 23 4.28 23.44 -2.50
C LEU A 23 4.96 24.21 -1.35
N PRO A 24 4.46 25.41 -1.01
CA PRO A 24 4.96 26.13 0.17
C PRO A 24 4.63 25.35 1.45
N GLY A 25 5.62 25.20 2.36
CA GLY A 25 5.45 24.43 3.59
C GLY A 25 5.86 22.95 3.49
N ALA A 26 6.17 22.44 2.31
CA ALA A 26 6.64 21.07 2.12
C ALA A 26 7.87 20.74 2.97
N LEU A 27 8.79 21.70 3.12
CA LEU A 27 10.01 21.51 3.92
C LEU A 27 9.69 21.21 5.39
N GLN A 28 8.69 21.84 5.98
CA GLN A 28 8.28 21.57 7.36
C GLN A 28 7.77 20.13 7.52
N GLY A 29 6.97 19.64 6.57
CA GLY A 29 6.51 18.27 6.55
C GLY A 29 7.66 17.25 6.42
N ILE A 30 8.64 17.54 5.57
CA ILE A 30 9.82 16.66 5.39
C ILE A 30 10.68 16.65 6.65
N VAL A 31 10.90 17.81 7.28
CA VAL A 31 11.65 17.88 8.55
C VAL A 31 10.92 17.07 9.63
N PHE A 32 9.61 17.21 9.73
CA PHE A 32 8.81 16.43 10.67
C PHE A 32 8.93 14.91 10.42
N TYR A 33 8.92 14.49 9.16
CA TYR A 33 9.08 13.08 8.78
C TYR A 33 10.47 12.51 9.12
N LEU A 34 11.52 13.32 8.96
CA LEU A 34 12.91 12.87 9.15
C LEU A 34 13.44 13.10 10.56
N TYR A 35 12.80 13.96 11.35
CA TYR A 35 13.30 14.30 12.69
C TYR A 35 12.72 13.32 13.72
N PRO A 36 13.55 12.38 14.22
CA PRO A 36 13.11 11.43 15.23
C PRO A 36 13.03 12.13 16.60
N GLU A 37 11.99 11.85 17.37
CA GLU A 37 11.92 12.18 18.78
C GLU A 37 12.72 11.14 19.60
N PRO A 38 13.89 11.49 20.19
CA PRO A 38 14.74 10.50 20.88
C PRO A 38 14.05 9.85 22.07
N ALA A 39 13.14 10.56 22.72
CA ALA A 39 12.38 10.04 23.86
C ALA A 39 11.48 8.86 23.48
N ARG A 40 10.89 8.86 22.29
CA ARG A 40 10.02 7.78 21.81
C ARG A 40 10.78 6.52 21.40
N LEU A 41 12.08 6.62 21.10
CA LEU A 41 12.91 5.45 20.77
C LEU A 41 13.08 4.49 21.97
N PHE A 42 12.90 4.97 23.20
CA PHE A 42 12.95 4.14 24.42
C PHE A 42 11.60 3.48 24.74
N ASP A 43 10.53 3.82 24.02
CA ASP A 43 9.22 3.24 24.22
C ASP A 43 9.12 1.88 23.48
N PRO A 44 8.89 0.76 24.21
CA PRO A 44 8.72 -0.56 23.61
C PRO A 44 7.55 -0.63 22.62
N GLN A 45 6.52 0.20 22.80
CA GLN A 45 5.34 0.21 21.92
C GLN A 45 5.69 0.61 20.50
N VAL A 46 6.58 1.58 20.32
CA VAL A 46 7.04 2.03 18.99
C VAL A 46 7.70 0.89 18.21
N TRP A 47 8.53 0.11 18.90
CA TRP A 47 9.18 -1.05 18.28
C TRP A 47 8.21 -2.17 17.93
N MET A 48 7.19 -2.36 18.76
CA MET A 48 6.14 -3.35 18.51
C MET A 48 5.28 -2.97 17.29
N GLU A 49 4.90 -1.69 17.19
CA GLU A 49 4.17 -1.16 16.04
C GLU A 49 4.99 -1.21 14.75
N ALA A 50 6.28 -0.85 14.83
CA ALA A 50 7.20 -0.97 13.70
C ALA A 50 7.36 -2.42 13.24
N GLY A 51 7.48 -3.37 14.17
CA GLY A 51 7.50 -4.80 13.87
C GLY A 51 6.22 -5.27 13.20
N ALA A 52 5.06 -4.90 13.74
CA ALA A 52 3.76 -5.23 13.15
C ALA A 52 3.61 -4.67 11.73
N GLN A 53 4.07 -3.44 11.48
CA GLN A 53 4.06 -2.83 10.15
C GLN A 53 4.93 -3.59 9.15
N ILE A 54 6.10 -4.08 9.56
CA ILE A 54 6.96 -4.91 8.70
C ILE A 54 6.27 -6.23 8.37
N PHE A 55 5.71 -6.92 9.36
CA PHE A 55 4.95 -8.16 9.13
C PHE A 55 3.81 -7.96 8.15
N PHE A 56 3.08 -6.87 8.27
CA PHE A 56 1.99 -6.53 7.36
C PHE A 56 2.48 -6.18 5.96
N SER A 57 3.48 -5.30 5.84
CA SER A 57 4.00 -4.79 4.56
C SER A 57 4.63 -5.88 3.70
N TYR A 58 5.30 -6.85 4.31
CA TYR A 58 5.89 -8.00 3.62
C TYR A 58 4.94 -9.20 3.53
N ALA A 59 3.72 -9.09 4.00
CA ALA A 59 2.70 -10.15 3.99
C ALA A 59 3.22 -11.49 4.57
N LEU A 60 4.02 -11.42 5.64
CA LEU A 60 4.72 -12.59 6.18
C LEU A 60 3.79 -13.66 6.75
N GLY A 61 2.62 -13.29 7.25
CA GLY A 61 1.65 -14.24 7.81
C GLY A 61 0.70 -14.85 6.79
N THR A 62 0.63 -14.33 5.56
CA THR A 62 -0.37 -14.71 4.56
C THR A 62 0.11 -15.75 3.54
N ALA A 63 1.36 -16.19 3.65
CA ALA A 63 2.03 -17.09 2.70
C ALA A 63 2.08 -16.59 1.24
N SER A 64 1.77 -15.31 0.99
CA SER A 64 1.69 -14.73 -0.35
C SER A 64 3.00 -14.86 -1.11
N LEU A 65 4.12 -14.53 -0.47
CA LEU A 65 5.43 -14.66 -1.09
C LEU A 65 5.83 -16.10 -1.35
N THR A 66 5.40 -17.04 -0.50
CA THR A 66 5.66 -18.48 -0.67
C THR A 66 4.93 -19.01 -1.90
N VAL A 67 3.66 -18.66 -2.07
CA VAL A 67 2.85 -19.05 -3.23
C VAL A 67 3.40 -18.42 -4.52
N LEU A 68 3.71 -17.13 -4.52
CA LEU A 68 4.31 -16.47 -5.68
C LEU A 68 5.70 -17.06 -6.01
N GLY A 69 6.49 -17.40 -5.00
CA GLY A 69 7.77 -18.06 -5.17
C GLY A 69 7.66 -19.47 -5.77
N SER A 70 6.56 -20.17 -5.57
CA SER A 70 6.33 -21.51 -6.14
C SER A 70 6.22 -21.50 -7.67
N TYR A 71 5.91 -20.37 -8.28
CA TYR A 71 5.86 -20.21 -9.74
C TYR A 71 7.24 -19.99 -10.37
N ASN A 72 8.27 -19.77 -9.58
CA ASN A 72 9.62 -19.56 -10.07
C ASN A 72 10.26 -20.91 -10.49
N LYS A 73 11.21 -20.83 -11.43
CA LYS A 73 12.00 -22.01 -11.84
C LYS A 73 12.84 -22.51 -10.66
N TYR A 74 13.05 -23.82 -10.56
CA TYR A 74 13.82 -24.47 -9.48
C TYR A 74 15.24 -23.88 -9.29
N ASN A 75 15.90 -23.51 -10.38
CA ASN A 75 17.25 -22.93 -10.37
C ASN A 75 17.30 -21.41 -10.17
N ASN A 76 16.18 -20.78 -9.79
CA ASN A 76 16.15 -19.34 -9.57
C ASN A 76 16.90 -18.95 -8.31
N ASN A 77 17.62 -17.83 -8.36
CA ASN A 77 18.34 -17.28 -7.20
C ASN A 77 17.38 -16.51 -6.29
N CYS A 78 16.71 -17.24 -5.38
CA CYS A 78 15.74 -16.68 -4.44
C CYS A 78 16.35 -15.61 -3.50
N TYR A 79 17.63 -15.69 -3.16
CA TYR A 79 18.30 -14.71 -2.31
C TYR A 79 18.37 -13.34 -2.97
N ARG A 80 18.75 -13.30 -4.25
CA ARG A 80 18.80 -12.05 -5.03
C ARG A 80 17.41 -11.44 -5.18
N ASP A 81 16.41 -12.27 -5.46
CA ASP A 81 15.03 -11.79 -5.64
C ASP A 81 14.46 -11.24 -4.32
N SER A 82 14.73 -11.93 -3.20
CA SER A 82 14.34 -11.46 -1.88
C SER A 82 14.98 -10.12 -1.53
N LEU A 83 16.28 -9.95 -1.81
CA LEU A 83 16.97 -8.69 -1.55
C LEU A 83 16.38 -7.53 -2.37
N TRP A 84 16.14 -7.75 -3.67
CA TRP A 84 15.52 -6.75 -4.52
C TRP A 84 14.10 -6.40 -4.09
N LEU A 85 13.31 -7.38 -3.68
CA LEU A 85 11.97 -7.18 -3.17
C LEU A 85 11.98 -6.33 -1.89
N CYS A 86 12.90 -6.63 -0.97
CA CYS A 86 13.06 -5.84 0.25
C CYS A 86 13.47 -4.39 -0.04
N LEU A 87 14.42 -4.18 -0.93
CA LEU A 87 14.86 -2.84 -1.33
C LEU A 87 13.75 -2.04 -2.00
N LEU A 88 13.00 -2.66 -2.92
CA LEU A 88 11.88 -2.03 -3.59
C LEU A 88 10.76 -1.67 -2.61
N ASN A 89 10.36 -2.60 -1.74
CA ASN A 89 9.28 -2.35 -0.79
C ASN A 89 9.64 -1.22 0.19
N SER A 90 10.81 -1.31 0.84
CA SER A 90 11.26 -0.28 1.78
C SER A 90 11.54 1.06 1.09
N GLY A 91 12.16 1.03 -0.08
CA GLY A 91 12.43 2.25 -0.87
C GLY A 91 11.14 2.95 -1.28
N THR A 92 10.15 2.21 -1.75
CA THR A 92 8.83 2.77 -2.11
C THR A 92 8.15 3.40 -0.89
N SER A 93 8.21 2.75 0.27
CA SER A 93 7.61 3.27 1.51
C SER A 93 8.25 4.59 1.93
N VAL A 94 9.58 4.71 1.84
CA VAL A 94 10.30 5.96 2.13
C VAL A 94 9.89 7.08 1.17
N VAL A 95 9.86 6.79 -0.15
CA VAL A 95 9.45 7.76 -1.18
C VAL A 95 7.99 8.19 -0.98
N ALA A 96 7.11 7.24 -0.65
CA ALA A 96 5.70 7.53 -0.34
C ALA A 96 5.58 8.43 0.90
N GLY A 97 6.39 8.19 1.93
CA GLY A 97 6.46 9.05 3.11
C GLY A 97 6.81 10.49 2.74
N PHE A 98 7.84 10.72 1.93
CA PHE A 98 8.18 12.07 1.45
C PHE A 98 7.02 12.71 0.68
N ALA A 99 6.33 11.98 -0.19
CA ALA A 99 5.19 12.50 -0.94
C ALA A 99 4.03 12.92 -0.02
N VAL A 100 3.67 12.06 0.93
CA VAL A 100 2.55 12.30 1.86
C VAL A 100 2.88 13.45 2.81
N PHE A 101 4.04 13.42 3.48
CA PHE A 101 4.39 14.44 4.46
C PHE A 101 4.68 15.81 3.84
N SER A 102 5.15 15.89 2.60
CA SER A 102 5.27 17.18 1.91
C SER A 102 3.90 17.83 1.68
N VAL A 103 2.88 17.05 1.34
CA VAL A 103 1.51 17.51 1.15
C VAL A 103 0.86 17.89 2.50
N LEU A 104 1.08 17.11 3.56
CA LEU A 104 0.60 17.44 4.90
C LEU A 104 1.26 18.71 5.45
N GLY A 105 2.56 18.92 5.20
CA GLY A 105 3.24 20.16 5.57
C GLY A 105 2.64 21.38 4.89
N PHE A 106 2.27 21.28 3.62
CA PHE A 106 1.53 22.34 2.92
C PHE A 106 0.16 22.60 3.56
N MET A 107 -0.58 21.54 3.91
CA MET A 107 -1.89 21.66 4.54
C MET A 107 -1.78 22.34 5.91
N ALA A 108 -0.84 21.91 6.75
CA ALA A 108 -0.56 22.48 8.07
C ALA A 108 -0.22 23.98 7.97
N GLN A 109 0.64 24.36 7.03
CA GLN A 109 0.99 25.76 6.80
C GLN A 109 -0.23 26.60 6.36
N LYS A 110 -1.07 26.04 5.50
CA LYS A 110 -2.24 26.76 4.97
C LYS A 110 -3.36 26.95 5.99
N GLN A 111 -3.51 25.97 6.90
CA GLN A 111 -4.49 26.02 7.99
C GLN A 111 -3.95 26.74 9.23
N GLY A 112 -2.63 26.94 9.34
CA GLY A 112 -2.00 27.56 10.50
C GLY A 112 -2.00 26.69 11.75
N VAL A 113 -2.10 25.37 11.60
CA VAL A 113 -2.08 24.36 12.69
C VAL A 113 -0.80 23.56 12.64
N PRO A 114 -0.35 23.00 13.77
CA PRO A 114 0.81 22.12 13.80
C PRO A 114 0.54 20.82 13.01
N ILE A 115 1.61 20.20 12.48
CA ILE A 115 1.49 19.01 11.63
C ILE A 115 0.90 17.82 12.40
N ASP A 116 1.15 17.74 13.70
CA ASP A 116 0.63 16.69 14.58
C ASP A 116 -0.90 16.61 14.61
N GLU A 117 -1.58 17.76 14.49
CA GLU A 117 -3.04 17.82 14.48
C GLU A 117 -3.64 17.46 13.11
N VAL A 118 -2.86 17.64 12.05
CA VAL A 118 -3.26 17.35 10.67
C VAL A 118 -2.97 15.88 10.30
N ALA A 119 -1.91 15.32 10.86
CA ALA A 119 -1.47 13.96 10.60
C ALA A 119 -2.30 12.94 11.42
N GLU A 120 -3.52 12.68 10.97
CA GLU A 120 -4.34 11.63 11.54
C GLU A 120 -3.70 10.25 11.33
N SER A 121 -3.88 9.36 12.29
CA SER A 121 -3.43 7.97 12.19
C SER A 121 -4.48 7.08 11.52
N GLY A 122 -4.02 6.03 10.81
CA GLY A 122 -4.90 5.04 10.20
C GLY A 122 -5.59 5.49 8.90
N PRO A 123 -6.79 4.96 8.59
CA PRO A 123 -7.50 5.23 7.34
C PRO A 123 -7.87 6.71 7.12
N GLY A 124 -8.01 7.47 8.20
CA GLY A 124 -8.29 8.90 8.15
C GLY A 124 -7.25 9.68 7.36
N LEU A 125 -5.99 9.31 7.46
CA LEU A 125 -4.92 9.95 6.69
C LEU A 125 -5.14 9.86 5.17
N ALA A 126 -5.52 8.68 4.68
CA ALA A 126 -5.71 8.45 3.25
C ALA A 126 -7.05 8.98 2.71
N PHE A 127 -8.13 8.92 3.50
CA PHE A 127 -9.47 9.21 3.02
C PHE A 127 -10.02 10.58 3.46
N ILE A 128 -9.46 11.20 4.47
CA ILE A 128 -9.88 12.51 4.99
C ILE A 128 -8.77 13.54 4.77
N ALA A 129 -7.61 13.36 5.42
CA ALA A 129 -6.55 14.37 5.44
C ALA A 129 -5.95 14.58 4.03
N TYR A 130 -5.62 13.53 3.32
CA TYR A 130 -4.99 13.66 2.01
C TYR A 130 -5.92 14.26 0.94
N PRO A 131 -7.19 13.84 0.77
CA PRO A 131 -8.14 14.51 -0.12
C PRO A 131 -8.39 15.98 0.24
N GLN A 132 -8.43 16.30 1.53
CA GLN A 132 -8.58 17.69 1.99
C GLN A 132 -7.37 18.55 1.59
N ALA A 133 -6.16 18.02 1.71
CA ALA A 133 -4.94 18.67 1.26
C ALA A 133 -4.94 18.88 -0.26
N VAL A 134 -5.36 17.87 -1.01
CA VAL A 134 -5.47 17.92 -2.48
C VAL A 134 -6.52 18.96 -2.93
N ALA A 135 -7.63 19.10 -2.18
CA ALA A 135 -8.66 20.10 -2.47
C ALA A 135 -8.15 21.55 -2.35
N MET A 136 -7.08 21.78 -1.60
CA MET A 136 -6.43 23.10 -1.46
C MET A 136 -5.42 23.41 -2.58
N MET A 137 -5.10 22.45 -3.44
CA MET A 137 -4.16 22.60 -4.56
C MET A 137 -4.85 23.21 -5.80
N PRO A 138 -4.11 23.83 -6.72
CA PRO A 138 -4.65 24.23 -8.02
C PRO A 138 -5.09 22.99 -8.81
N CYS A 139 -6.26 23.06 -9.44
CA CYS A 139 -6.91 21.94 -10.16
C CYS A 139 -7.21 20.72 -9.26
N PRO A 140 -7.96 20.88 -8.15
CA PRO A 140 -8.17 19.85 -7.15
C PRO A 140 -8.81 18.57 -7.71
N GLN A 141 -9.71 18.72 -8.69
CA GLN A 141 -10.42 17.60 -9.31
C GLN A 141 -9.47 16.62 -10.02
N LEU A 142 -8.46 17.14 -10.72
CA LEU A 142 -7.47 16.32 -11.41
C LEU A 142 -6.61 15.53 -10.41
N TRP A 143 -6.12 16.20 -9.38
CA TRP A 143 -5.27 15.58 -8.36
C TRP A 143 -6.04 14.54 -7.54
N ALA A 144 -7.30 14.84 -7.18
CA ALA A 144 -8.17 13.89 -6.50
C ALA A 144 -8.44 12.64 -7.36
N ALA A 145 -8.79 12.83 -8.64
CA ALA A 145 -9.00 11.71 -9.55
C ALA A 145 -7.76 10.83 -9.68
N CYS A 146 -6.59 11.44 -9.90
CA CYS A 146 -5.32 10.71 -9.97
C CYS A 146 -5.01 9.92 -8.70
N PHE A 147 -5.22 10.52 -7.54
CA PHE A 147 -5.00 9.87 -6.24
C PHE A 147 -5.95 8.70 -6.02
N PHE A 148 -7.24 8.86 -6.26
CA PHE A 148 -8.21 7.78 -6.08
C PHE A 148 -8.02 6.65 -7.11
N ILE A 149 -7.69 6.95 -8.36
CA ILE A 149 -7.34 5.92 -9.35
C ILE A 149 -6.11 5.13 -8.88
N MET A 150 -5.09 5.80 -8.35
CA MET A 150 -3.91 5.15 -7.78
C MET A 150 -4.28 4.19 -6.66
N ILE A 151 -5.11 4.62 -5.69
CA ILE A 151 -5.56 3.77 -4.57
C ILE A 151 -6.38 2.58 -5.08
N ILE A 152 -7.28 2.79 -6.04
CA ILE A 152 -8.08 1.70 -6.62
C ILE A 152 -7.19 0.66 -7.28
N LEU A 153 -6.19 1.08 -8.06
CA LEU A 153 -5.27 0.14 -8.71
C LEU A 153 -4.43 -0.64 -7.71
N LEU A 154 -3.91 0.02 -6.67
CA LEU A 154 -3.19 -0.64 -5.57
C LEU A 154 -4.08 -1.65 -4.83
N GLY A 155 -5.32 -1.29 -4.57
CA GLY A 155 -6.30 -2.18 -3.95
C GLY A 155 -6.62 -3.39 -4.81
N LEU A 156 -6.81 -3.20 -6.11
CA LEU A 156 -7.07 -4.29 -7.06
C LEU A 156 -5.90 -5.28 -7.12
N ASP A 157 -4.66 -4.81 -7.22
CA ASP A 157 -3.49 -5.69 -7.25
C ASP A 157 -3.37 -6.51 -5.96
N THR A 158 -3.63 -5.91 -4.82
CA THR A 158 -3.64 -6.60 -3.52
C THR A 158 -4.72 -7.69 -3.47
N GLN A 159 -5.92 -7.40 -3.97
CA GLN A 159 -7.02 -8.37 -4.02
C GLN A 159 -6.71 -9.54 -4.96
N PHE A 160 -6.12 -9.29 -6.13
CA PHE A 160 -5.73 -10.36 -7.05
C PHE A 160 -4.71 -11.31 -6.42
N VAL A 161 -3.70 -10.78 -5.73
CA VAL A 161 -2.70 -11.61 -5.04
C VAL A 161 -3.35 -12.41 -3.91
N ALA A 162 -4.19 -11.81 -3.09
CA ALA A 162 -4.87 -12.50 -2.00
C ALA A 162 -5.75 -13.67 -2.50
N MET A 163 -6.48 -13.44 -3.58
CA MET A 163 -7.33 -14.47 -4.21
C MET A 163 -6.48 -15.60 -4.82
N GLU A 164 -5.38 -15.28 -5.50
CA GLU A 164 -4.48 -16.29 -6.09
C GLU A 164 -3.83 -17.15 -5.00
N VAL A 165 -3.40 -16.55 -3.90
CA VAL A 165 -2.82 -17.28 -2.75
C VAL A 165 -3.83 -18.24 -2.14
N PHE A 166 -5.05 -17.78 -1.90
CA PHE A 166 -6.12 -18.61 -1.35
C PHE A 166 -6.44 -19.78 -2.29
N MET A 167 -6.65 -19.48 -3.57
CA MET A 167 -6.99 -20.49 -4.58
C MET A 167 -5.89 -21.53 -4.72
N THR A 168 -4.63 -21.13 -4.77
CA THR A 168 -3.49 -22.05 -4.88
C THR A 168 -3.40 -22.94 -3.66
N SER A 169 -3.55 -22.39 -2.46
CA SER A 169 -3.52 -23.16 -1.21
C SER A 169 -4.64 -24.21 -1.14
N VAL A 170 -5.85 -23.84 -1.54
CA VAL A 170 -6.98 -24.80 -1.54
C VAL A 170 -6.82 -25.86 -2.65
N MET A 171 -6.30 -25.48 -3.82
CA MET A 171 -6.03 -26.45 -4.89
C MET A 171 -4.93 -27.45 -4.52
N ASP A 172 -3.96 -27.05 -3.74
CA ASP A 172 -2.89 -27.93 -3.27
C ASP A 172 -3.39 -28.91 -2.19
N LEU A 173 -4.38 -28.49 -1.39
CA LEU A 173 -5.03 -29.37 -0.43
C LEU A 173 -5.95 -30.41 -1.09
N TYR A 174 -6.67 -30.01 -2.15
CA TYR A 174 -7.66 -30.87 -2.81
C TYR A 174 -7.42 -31.01 -4.33
N PRO A 175 -6.26 -31.53 -4.76
CA PRO A 175 -5.86 -31.55 -6.16
C PRO A 175 -6.79 -32.40 -7.03
N MET A 176 -7.31 -33.52 -6.50
CA MET A 176 -8.19 -34.45 -7.22
C MET A 176 -9.54 -33.83 -7.61
N VAL A 177 -10.02 -32.87 -6.83
CA VAL A 177 -11.34 -32.26 -7.02
C VAL A 177 -11.26 -30.98 -7.85
N LEU A 178 -10.28 -30.13 -7.57
CA LEU A 178 -10.22 -28.75 -8.06
C LEU A 178 -9.35 -28.53 -9.30
N ARG A 179 -8.45 -29.49 -9.66
CA ARG A 179 -7.59 -29.34 -10.86
C ARG A 179 -8.33 -29.40 -12.21
N LYS A 180 -9.61 -29.77 -12.22
CA LYS A 180 -10.43 -29.69 -13.45
C LYS A 180 -10.81 -28.22 -13.68
N ALA A 181 -10.53 -27.69 -14.90
CA ALA A 181 -10.65 -26.27 -15.25
C ALA A 181 -12.00 -25.66 -14.85
N GLN A 182 -13.11 -26.28 -15.20
CA GLN A 182 -14.44 -25.77 -14.87
C GLN A 182 -14.74 -25.72 -13.37
N ARG A 183 -14.21 -26.65 -12.56
CA ARG A 183 -14.45 -26.66 -11.12
C ARG A 183 -13.66 -25.57 -10.40
N ARG A 184 -12.45 -25.23 -10.90
CA ARG A 184 -11.66 -24.11 -10.41
C ARG A 184 -12.40 -22.79 -10.57
N GLU A 185 -12.94 -22.54 -11.75
CA GLU A 185 -13.68 -21.31 -12.06
C GLU A 185 -14.98 -21.17 -11.24
N ILE A 186 -15.73 -22.25 -11.11
CA ILE A 186 -16.95 -22.28 -10.28
C ILE A 186 -16.62 -22.04 -8.82
N PHE A 187 -15.57 -22.67 -8.30
CA PHE A 187 -15.15 -22.47 -6.91
C PHE A 187 -14.73 -21.02 -6.65
N LEU A 188 -13.94 -20.43 -7.58
CA LEU A 188 -13.54 -19.03 -7.50
C LEU A 188 -14.77 -18.10 -7.47
N LEU A 189 -15.74 -18.33 -8.36
CA LEU A 189 -16.95 -17.53 -8.43
C LEU A 189 -17.76 -17.63 -7.13
N LEU A 190 -17.95 -18.84 -6.59
CA LEU A 190 -18.66 -19.04 -5.33
C LEU A 190 -17.94 -18.35 -4.17
N PHE A 191 -16.61 -18.42 -4.13
CA PHE A 191 -15.83 -17.76 -3.10
C PHE A 191 -15.91 -16.24 -3.20
N CYS A 192 -15.84 -15.67 -4.42
CA CYS A 192 -16.03 -14.23 -4.63
C CYS A 192 -17.42 -13.76 -4.19
N LEU A 193 -18.47 -14.52 -4.52
CA LEU A 193 -19.83 -14.23 -4.08
C LEU A 193 -19.95 -14.29 -2.56
N PHE A 194 -19.36 -15.30 -1.92
CA PHE A 194 -19.32 -15.41 -0.47
C PHE A 194 -18.66 -14.20 0.17
N CYS A 195 -17.47 -13.79 -0.31
CA CYS A 195 -16.79 -12.60 0.18
C CYS A 195 -17.62 -11.33 -0.03
N PHE A 196 -18.25 -11.19 -1.20
CA PHE A 196 -19.12 -10.04 -1.49
C PHE A 196 -20.29 -9.95 -0.50
N PHE A 197 -21.03 -11.04 -0.29
CA PHE A 197 -22.13 -11.02 0.66
C PHE A 197 -21.69 -10.84 2.11
N SER A 198 -20.53 -11.38 2.49
CA SER A 198 -19.96 -11.17 3.83
C SER A 198 -19.64 -9.69 4.09
N GLN A 199 -19.12 -8.98 3.09
CA GLN A 199 -18.82 -7.56 3.20
C GLN A 199 -20.08 -6.66 3.28
N LEU A 200 -21.20 -7.11 2.73
CA LEU A 200 -22.47 -6.36 2.84
C LEU A 200 -23.08 -6.40 4.24
N VAL A 201 -22.64 -7.34 5.07
CA VAL A 201 -23.16 -7.51 6.46
C VAL A 201 -22.27 -6.74 7.48
N MET A 202 -21.06 -6.35 7.10
CA MET A 202 -20.16 -5.52 7.90
C MET A 202 -20.43 -4.03 7.71
#